data_e314e7938ac2dc6f73e5054bd05033f7
#
_entry.id   e314e7938ac2dc6f73e5054bd05033f7
#
_cell.length_a   1.000
_cell.length_b   1.000
_cell.length_c   1.000
_cell.angle_alpha   90.00
_cell.angle_beta   90.00
_cell.angle_gamma   90.00
#
_symmetry.space_group_name_H-M   'P 1'
#
loop_
_entity.id
_entity.type
_entity.pdbx_description
1 polymer ?
#
loop_
_entity_poly.entity_id
_entity_poly.type
_entity_poly.pdbx_seq_one_letter_code
_entity_poly.pdbx_strand_id
1 'polypeptide(L)'
;LLSCSPDTNAQKKANTMSNNPYYSRTDTQKLHVTDEAWKKILSKEVYEVARNKGTEYAFSGKYYKTDAKGTYYCAACGNPLFRSGAKFASGCGWPSFYEALSPHSVRYENDYSYGMNRTEVLCGRCDAHLGHIFDDGPAPTYKRFCMNSIVLDFEPDDPNAR
;
A
#
# COMPACT_ATOMS: atom_id res chain seq x y z
N LEU A 1 -22.82 43.39 -13.57
CA LEU A 1 -21.43 42.91 -13.46
C LEU A 1 -21.35 41.86 -12.34
N LEU A 2 -21.50 40.59 -12.70
CA LEU A 2 -21.36 39.43 -11.81
C LEU A 2 -19.92 38.91 -11.89
N SER A 3 -19.19 39.09 -10.82
CA SER A 3 -17.85 38.53 -10.63
C SER A 3 -17.99 37.08 -10.17
N CYS A 4 -17.65 36.12 -11.01
CA CYS A 4 -17.48 34.71 -10.61
C CYS A 4 -16.09 34.55 -10.02
N SER A 5 -16.02 34.27 -8.72
CA SER A 5 -14.80 33.83 -8.07
C SER A 5 -14.59 32.33 -8.33
N PRO A 6 -13.41 31.87 -8.72
CA PRO A 6 -13.17 30.46 -8.94
C PRO A 6 -13.08 29.70 -7.59
N ASP A 7 -13.69 28.53 -7.57
CA ASP A 7 -13.74 27.60 -6.45
C ASP A 7 -12.34 27.23 -5.95
N THR A 8 -12.04 27.61 -4.72
CA THR A 8 -10.78 27.32 -4.04
C THR A 8 -10.63 25.87 -3.55
N ASN A 9 -11.64 25.02 -3.77
CA ASN A 9 -11.64 23.65 -3.26
C ASN A 9 -10.98 22.62 -4.19
N ALA A 10 -10.88 22.92 -5.48
CA ALA A 10 -10.19 22.04 -6.44
C ALA A 10 -8.65 22.13 -6.34
N GLN A 11 -8.14 23.28 -5.92
CA GLN A 11 -6.70 23.52 -5.80
C GLN A 11 -6.06 22.85 -4.56
N LYS A 12 -6.83 22.58 -3.50
CA LYS A 12 -6.30 21.92 -2.30
C LYS A 12 -6.08 20.42 -2.47
N LYS A 13 -6.80 19.75 -3.38
CA LYS A 13 -6.60 18.32 -3.67
C LYS A 13 -5.39 18.05 -4.56
N ALA A 14 -5.02 18.98 -5.42
CA ALA A 14 -3.85 18.86 -6.29
C ALA A 14 -2.53 19.07 -5.53
N ASN A 15 -2.56 19.81 -4.42
CA ASN A 15 -1.34 20.19 -3.69
C ASN A 15 -0.80 19.10 -2.75
N THR A 16 -1.60 18.08 -2.40
CA THR A 16 -1.14 16.98 -1.54
C THR A 16 -0.41 15.89 -2.31
N MET A 17 -0.54 15.82 -3.65
CA MET A 17 0.20 14.86 -4.49
C MET A 17 1.52 15.43 -5.03
N SER A 18 1.77 16.76 -4.94
CA SER A 18 2.94 17.42 -5.54
C SER A 18 4.23 17.29 -4.73
N ASN A 19 4.18 16.76 -3.47
CA ASN A 19 5.33 16.70 -2.59
C ASN A 19 6.12 15.39 -2.66
N ASN A 20 5.64 14.40 -3.43
CA ASN A 20 6.31 13.12 -3.62
C ASN A 20 6.65 12.92 -5.10
N PRO A 21 7.88 13.28 -5.52
CA PRO A 21 8.27 13.20 -6.93
C PRO A 21 8.41 11.75 -7.43
N TYR A 22 8.44 10.78 -6.53
CA TYR A 22 8.58 9.36 -6.87
C TYR A 22 7.25 8.63 -7.03
N TYR A 23 6.14 9.28 -6.67
CA TYR A 23 4.83 8.66 -6.75
C TYR A 23 4.34 8.61 -8.20
N SER A 24 4.13 7.41 -8.71
CA SER A 24 3.51 7.16 -10.00
C SER A 24 2.78 5.82 -9.98
N ARG A 25 1.55 5.81 -10.47
CA ARG A 25 0.75 4.58 -10.60
C ARG A 25 0.97 3.86 -11.94
N THR A 26 1.78 4.42 -12.83
CA THR A 26 2.03 3.90 -14.18
C THR A 26 3.50 3.57 -14.46
N ASP A 27 4.43 4.24 -13.80
CA ASP A 27 5.86 3.95 -13.93
C ASP A 27 6.23 2.73 -13.08
N THR A 28 6.78 1.70 -13.72
CA THR A 28 7.16 0.44 -13.07
C THR A 28 8.68 0.28 -12.92
N GLN A 29 9.47 1.27 -13.32
CA GLN A 29 10.92 1.21 -13.19
C GLN A 29 11.35 1.20 -11.72
N LYS A 30 12.33 0.36 -11.41
CA LYS A 30 12.89 0.27 -10.07
C LYS A 30 13.41 1.61 -9.58
N LEU A 31 13.03 1.99 -8.37
CA LEU A 31 13.52 3.18 -7.68
C LEU A 31 14.69 2.84 -6.75
N HIS A 32 15.66 3.73 -6.72
CA HIS A 32 16.79 3.69 -5.80
C HIS A 32 16.84 5.01 -5.04
N VAL A 33 16.07 5.09 -3.95
CA VAL A 33 15.92 6.30 -3.13
C VAL A 33 16.36 5.98 -1.72
N THR A 34 17.17 6.87 -1.13
CA THR A 34 17.67 6.67 0.23
C THR A 34 16.57 6.80 1.28
N ASP A 35 16.75 6.18 2.44
CA ASP A 35 15.82 6.32 3.55
C ASP A 35 15.71 7.76 4.05
N GLU A 36 16.81 8.52 4.02
CA GLU A 36 16.82 9.94 4.37
C GLU A 36 15.92 10.76 3.45
N ALA A 37 15.92 10.47 2.14
CA ALA A 37 15.04 11.11 1.17
C ALA A 37 13.58 10.74 1.42
N TRP A 38 13.28 9.47 1.67
CA TRP A 38 11.94 9.02 2.02
C TRP A 38 11.43 9.66 3.31
N LYS A 39 12.28 9.84 4.31
CA LYS A 39 11.90 10.46 5.58
C LYS A 39 11.42 11.90 5.40
N LYS A 40 11.96 12.63 4.43
CA LYS A 40 11.54 14.00 4.11
C LYS A 40 10.22 14.07 3.34
N ILE A 41 9.84 13.00 2.65
CA ILE A 41 8.70 12.96 1.72
C ILE A 41 7.49 12.33 2.37
N LEU A 42 7.67 11.18 3.06
CA LEU A 42 6.58 10.40 3.64
C LEU A 42 6.13 11.00 4.97
N SER A 43 4.85 10.79 5.32
CA SER A 43 4.41 11.03 6.68
C SER A 43 5.18 10.14 7.65
N LYS A 44 5.24 10.55 8.91
CA LYS A 44 5.95 9.78 9.95
C LYS A 44 5.40 8.34 10.05
N GLU A 45 4.09 8.19 10.01
CA GLU A 45 3.42 6.90 10.14
C GLU A 45 3.73 5.97 8.96
N VAL A 46 3.68 6.49 7.74
CA VAL A 46 4.04 5.71 6.54
C VAL A 46 5.51 5.34 6.56
N TYR A 47 6.39 6.29 6.90
CA TYR A 47 7.84 6.06 6.96
C TYR A 47 8.20 4.95 7.95
N GLU A 48 7.61 4.96 9.15
CA GLU A 48 7.91 3.97 10.18
C GLU A 48 7.59 2.53 9.74
N VAL A 49 6.56 2.33 8.95
CA VAL A 49 6.23 1.02 8.41
C VAL A 49 7.02 0.74 7.12
N ALA A 50 6.99 1.66 6.17
CA ALA A 50 7.56 1.46 4.85
C ALA A 50 9.10 1.29 4.86
N ARG A 51 9.79 2.03 5.71
CA ARG A 51 11.26 2.05 5.75
C ARG A 51 11.86 1.47 7.02
N ASN A 52 11.20 1.61 8.17
CA ASN A 52 11.67 1.07 9.44
C ASN A 52 11.06 -0.29 9.79
N LYS A 53 10.29 -0.90 8.89
CA LYS A 53 9.68 -2.22 9.05
C LYS A 53 8.75 -2.31 10.27
N GLY A 54 8.08 -1.22 10.62
CA GLY A 54 7.07 -1.22 11.68
C GLY A 54 5.82 -1.99 11.25
N THR A 55 4.95 -2.24 12.20
CA THR A 55 3.67 -2.91 12.01
C THR A 55 2.58 -2.05 12.64
N GLU A 56 1.50 -1.77 11.89
CA GLU A 56 0.32 -1.14 12.48
C GLU A 56 -0.37 -2.09 13.47
N TYR A 57 -1.14 -1.56 14.42
CA TYR A 57 -1.92 -2.39 15.32
C TYR A 57 -2.98 -3.18 14.57
N ALA A 58 -3.19 -4.43 14.96
CA ALA A 58 -4.25 -5.27 14.41
C ALA A 58 -5.61 -4.57 14.56
N PHE A 59 -6.46 -4.69 13.54
CA PHE A 59 -7.80 -4.11 13.46
C PHE A 59 -7.85 -2.58 13.39
N SER A 60 -6.71 -1.89 13.29
CA SER A 60 -6.64 -0.43 13.27
C SER A 60 -6.61 0.17 11.86
N GLY A 61 -6.28 -0.62 10.85
CA GLY A 61 -6.07 -0.13 9.49
C GLY A 61 -7.38 0.19 8.76
N LYS A 62 -7.38 1.28 7.99
CA LYS A 62 -8.59 1.75 7.29
C LYS A 62 -9.09 0.81 6.20
N TYR A 63 -8.22 -0.07 5.69
CA TYR A 63 -8.61 -1.01 4.60
C TYR A 63 -8.89 -2.42 5.08
N TYR A 64 -8.82 -2.68 6.37
CA TYR A 64 -9.06 -4.02 6.91
C TYR A 64 -10.43 -4.57 6.49
N LYS A 65 -11.49 -3.77 6.61
CA LYS A 65 -12.87 -4.15 6.28
C LYS A 65 -13.34 -3.67 4.91
N THR A 66 -12.48 -3.03 4.13
CA THR A 66 -12.86 -2.50 2.82
C THR A 66 -13.21 -3.66 1.88
N ASP A 67 -14.37 -3.60 1.26
CA ASP A 67 -14.88 -4.58 0.29
C ASP A 67 -15.18 -3.96 -1.09
N ALA A 68 -14.96 -2.66 -1.25
CA ALA A 68 -15.15 -1.97 -2.51
C ALA A 68 -14.22 -2.52 -3.60
N LYS A 69 -14.71 -2.53 -4.85
CA LYS A 69 -13.92 -2.94 -6.02
C LYS A 69 -12.93 -1.86 -6.39
N GLY A 70 -11.68 -2.23 -6.56
CA GLY A 70 -10.63 -1.29 -6.92
C GLY A 70 -9.23 -1.89 -6.85
N THR A 71 -8.26 -1.00 -6.92
CA THR A 71 -6.84 -1.34 -6.90
C THR A 71 -6.15 -0.74 -5.69
N TYR A 72 -5.25 -1.52 -5.09
CA TYR A 72 -4.40 -1.10 -3.98
C TYR A 72 -3.01 -0.79 -4.51
N TYR A 73 -2.51 0.40 -4.22
CA TYR A 73 -1.20 0.91 -4.64
C TYR A 73 -0.28 1.10 -3.45
N CYS A 74 1.02 1.09 -3.68
CA CYS A 74 2.01 1.44 -2.66
C CYS A 74 1.84 2.92 -2.27
N ALA A 75 1.65 3.19 -0.99
CA ALA A 75 1.49 4.56 -0.49
C ALA A 75 2.76 5.40 -0.65
N ALA A 76 3.94 4.78 -0.75
CA ALA A 76 5.19 5.47 -0.96
C ALA A 76 5.45 5.82 -2.43
N CYS A 77 5.27 4.90 -3.36
CA CYS A 77 5.66 5.11 -4.76
C CYS A 77 4.54 4.96 -5.79
N GLY A 78 3.34 4.54 -5.38
CA GLY A 78 2.20 4.37 -6.28
C GLY A 78 2.17 3.07 -7.07
N ASN A 79 3.14 2.19 -6.92
CA ASN A 79 3.18 0.92 -7.64
C ASN A 79 1.90 0.11 -7.42
N PRO A 80 1.20 -0.39 -8.46
CA PRO A 80 0.04 -1.26 -8.29
C PRO A 80 0.44 -2.58 -7.61
N LEU A 81 -0.24 -2.93 -6.52
CA LEU A 81 0.14 -4.07 -5.67
C LEU A 81 -0.88 -5.19 -5.65
N PHE A 82 -2.15 -4.87 -5.42
CA PHE A 82 -3.22 -5.84 -5.25
C PHE A 82 -4.53 -5.35 -5.86
N ARG A 83 -5.37 -6.30 -6.24
CA ARG A 83 -6.75 -6.04 -6.66
C ARG A 83 -7.72 -6.52 -5.57
N SER A 84 -8.84 -5.82 -5.46
CA SER A 84 -9.91 -6.16 -4.52
C SER A 84 -10.47 -7.57 -4.70
N GLY A 85 -10.42 -8.12 -5.93
CA GLY A 85 -10.86 -9.49 -6.20
C GLY A 85 -10.03 -10.56 -5.50
N ALA A 86 -8.80 -10.25 -5.11
CA ALA A 86 -7.94 -11.15 -4.33
C ALA A 86 -8.03 -10.93 -2.81
N LYS A 87 -8.75 -9.89 -2.38
CA LYS A 87 -8.91 -9.59 -0.94
C LYS A 87 -9.91 -10.53 -0.29
N PHE A 88 -9.58 -11.00 0.90
CA PHE A 88 -10.47 -11.88 1.67
C PHE A 88 -10.42 -11.56 3.17
N ALA A 89 -11.49 -11.93 3.88
CA ALA A 89 -11.60 -11.75 5.32
C ALA A 89 -10.88 -12.88 6.05
N SER A 90 -9.62 -12.64 6.45
CA SER A 90 -8.81 -13.64 7.16
C SER A 90 -9.05 -13.67 8.67
N GLY A 91 -9.60 -12.59 9.23
CA GLY A 91 -9.76 -12.45 10.69
C GLY A 91 -8.48 -12.10 11.43
N CYS A 92 -7.33 -11.91 10.74
CA CYS A 92 -6.05 -11.66 11.39
C CYS A 92 -5.88 -10.22 11.90
N GLY A 93 -6.70 -9.29 11.44
CA GLY A 93 -6.65 -7.87 11.85
C GLY A 93 -5.92 -6.95 10.87
N TRP A 94 -5.44 -7.47 9.75
CA TRP A 94 -4.81 -6.73 8.66
C TRP A 94 -5.43 -7.10 7.33
N PRO A 95 -5.43 -6.17 6.33
CA PRO A 95 -5.90 -6.50 4.98
C PRO A 95 -5.16 -7.72 4.44
N SER A 96 -5.91 -8.67 3.90
CA SER A 96 -5.39 -9.94 3.43
C SER A 96 -5.76 -10.20 1.98
N PHE A 97 -4.78 -10.69 1.22
CA PHE A 97 -4.93 -10.99 -0.21
C PHE A 97 -4.35 -12.37 -0.49
N TYR A 98 -4.94 -13.11 -1.43
CA TYR A 98 -4.40 -14.42 -1.79
C TYR A 98 -3.40 -14.38 -2.95
N GLU A 99 -3.29 -13.26 -3.68
CA GLU A 99 -2.30 -13.06 -4.73
C GLU A 99 -1.96 -11.57 -4.92
N ALA A 100 -0.76 -11.28 -5.40
CA ALA A 100 -0.37 -9.96 -5.86
C ALA A 100 -0.95 -9.72 -7.27
N LEU A 101 -1.01 -8.45 -7.68
CA LEU A 101 -1.54 -8.05 -8.99
C LEU A 101 -0.71 -8.61 -10.13
N SER A 102 0.60 -8.63 -9.99
CA SER A 102 1.54 -9.22 -10.96
C SER A 102 2.77 -9.77 -10.24
N PRO A 103 3.59 -10.61 -10.91
CA PRO A 103 4.84 -11.11 -10.31
C PRO A 103 5.84 -10.01 -9.91
N HIS A 104 5.76 -8.84 -10.55
CA HIS A 104 6.65 -7.71 -10.30
C HIS A 104 6.09 -6.68 -9.31
N SER A 105 4.85 -6.86 -8.86
CA SER A 105 4.23 -5.95 -7.89
C SER A 105 4.96 -5.95 -6.56
N VAL A 106 5.42 -7.12 -6.13
CA VAL A 106 6.08 -7.33 -4.84
C VAL A 106 7.36 -8.15 -5.02
N ARG A 107 8.22 -8.09 -4.01
CA ARG A 107 9.36 -8.98 -3.85
C ARG A 107 9.40 -9.52 -2.42
N TYR A 108 10.23 -10.52 -2.18
CA TYR A 108 10.26 -11.26 -0.92
C TYR A 108 11.66 -11.26 -0.32
N GLU A 109 11.73 -11.22 1.01
CA GLU A 109 12.95 -11.44 1.79
C GLU A 109 12.65 -12.29 3.02
N ASN A 110 13.66 -13.06 3.47
CA ASN A 110 13.55 -13.74 4.74
C ASN A 110 13.57 -12.75 5.90
N ASP A 111 12.70 -12.95 6.87
CA ASP A 111 12.61 -12.14 8.08
C ASP A 111 12.68 -13.03 9.31
N TYR A 112 13.84 -12.97 10.00
CA TYR A 112 14.10 -13.74 11.22
C TYR A 112 13.95 -12.91 12.50
N SER A 113 13.39 -11.71 12.40
CA SER A 113 13.18 -10.85 13.57
C SER A 113 12.26 -11.50 14.61
N TYR A 114 12.41 -11.12 15.86
CA TYR A 114 11.65 -11.65 17.00
C TYR A 114 11.73 -13.18 17.18
N GLY A 115 12.80 -13.81 16.70
CA GLY A 115 12.96 -15.27 16.76
C GLY A 115 12.01 -16.05 15.86
N MET A 116 11.31 -15.37 14.94
CA MET A 116 10.39 -15.99 13.98
C MET A 116 11.10 -16.25 12.65
N ASN A 117 10.56 -17.21 11.89
CA ASN A 117 10.96 -17.45 10.50
C ASN A 117 9.77 -17.11 9.61
N ARG A 118 9.79 -15.91 9.05
CA ARG A 118 8.73 -15.39 8.19
C ARG A 118 9.28 -14.94 6.85
N THR A 119 8.41 -14.78 5.87
CA THR A 119 8.75 -14.17 4.58
C THR A 119 8.15 -12.77 4.52
N GLU A 120 9.01 -11.76 4.45
CA GLU A 120 8.63 -10.37 4.29
C GLU A 120 8.21 -10.10 2.85
N VAL A 121 7.18 -9.26 2.69
CA VAL A 121 6.72 -8.76 1.40
C VAL A 121 7.06 -7.28 1.28
N LEU A 122 7.77 -6.93 0.21
CA LEU A 122 8.18 -5.56 -0.09
C LEU A 122 7.60 -5.11 -1.43
N CYS A 123 7.41 -3.81 -1.57
CA CYS A 123 7.05 -3.23 -2.86
C CYS A 123 8.12 -3.53 -3.91
N GLY A 124 7.73 -4.08 -5.05
CA GLY A 124 8.67 -4.42 -6.12
C GLY A 124 9.38 -3.21 -6.73
N ARG A 125 8.80 -2.01 -6.60
CA ARG A 125 9.36 -0.79 -7.18
C ARG A 125 10.25 -0.01 -6.22
N CYS A 126 9.83 0.23 -4.98
CA CYS A 126 10.56 1.10 -4.04
C CYS A 126 11.13 0.38 -2.82
N ASP A 127 10.91 -0.91 -2.68
CA ASP A 127 11.33 -1.73 -1.54
C ASP A 127 10.67 -1.34 -0.20
N ALA A 128 9.53 -0.66 -0.22
CA ALA A 128 8.79 -0.39 1.00
C ALA A 128 8.35 -1.71 1.65
N HIS A 129 8.53 -1.80 2.98
CA HIS A 129 7.98 -2.91 3.74
C HIS A 129 6.45 -2.85 3.72
N LEU A 130 5.80 -3.91 3.26
CA LEU A 130 4.35 -3.99 3.16
C LEU A 130 3.74 -4.88 4.23
N GLY A 131 4.36 -6.00 4.51
CA GLY A 131 3.88 -7.00 5.45
C GLY A 131 4.59 -8.33 5.27
N HIS A 132 3.84 -9.41 5.44
CA HIS A 132 4.37 -10.78 5.35
C HIS A 132 3.42 -11.67 4.54
N ILE A 133 3.95 -12.77 4.01
CA ILE A 133 3.18 -13.80 3.30
C ILE A 133 3.23 -15.11 4.07
N PHE A 134 2.09 -15.80 4.13
CA PHE A 134 1.90 -17.07 4.83
C PHE A 134 1.26 -18.11 3.90
N ASP A 135 1.36 -19.40 4.25
CA ASP A 135 0.84 -20.52 3.45
C ASP A 135 -0.55 -20.99 3.92
N ASP A 136 -1.28 -20.16 4.63
CA ASP A 136 -2.57 -20.47 5.23
C ASP A 136 -3.75 -19.69 4.63
N GLY A 137 -3.68 -19.40 3.35
CA GLY A 137 -4.69 -18.68 2.60
C GLY A 137 -5.71 -19.59 1.89
N PRO A 138 -6.72 -18.98 1.24
CA PRO A 138 -7.73 -19.71 0.48
C PRO A 138 -7.22 -20.15 -0.89
N ALA A 139 -7.96 -21.07 -1.52
CA ALA A 139 -7.76 -21.34 -2.95
C ALA A 139 -7.94 -20.04 -3.76
N PRO A 140 -7.27 -19.88 -4.92
CA PRO A 140 -6.50 -20.89 -5.65
C PRO A 140 -5.03 -21.00 -5.22
N THR A 141 -4.47 -20.00 -4.52
CA THR A 141 -3.03 -19.97 -4.23
C THR A 141 -2.66 -20.57 -2.90
N TYR A 142 -3.61 -20.64 -1.97
CA TYR A 142 -3.38 -21.02 -0.57
C TYR A 142 -2.38 -20.09 0.15
N LYS A 143 -2.18 -18.89 -0.39
CA LYS A 143 -1.33 -17.85 0.20
C LYS A 143 -2.17 -16.79 0.91
N ARG A 144 -1.60 -16.21 1.97
CA ARG A 144 -2.16 -15.07 2.67
C ARG A 144 -1.10 -13.98 2.75
N PHE A 145 -1.28 -12.94 1.92
CA PHE A 145 -0.52 -11.70 2.01
C PHE A 145 -1.16 -10.84 3.08
N CYS A 146 -0.50 -10.68 4.20
CA CYS A 146 -0.98 -9.91 5.35
C CYS A 146 -0.28 -8.55 5.33
N MET A 147 -1.02 -7.50 4.94
CA MET A 147 -0.44 -6.18 4.61
C MET A 147 -0.87 -5.12 5.62
N ASN A 148 0.01 -4.14 5.85
CA ASN A 148 -0.33 -2.96 6.64
C ASN A 148 -1.13 -1.97 5.80
N SER A 149 -2.30 -1.54 6.28
CA SER A 149 -3.14 -0.55 5.57
C SER A 149 -2.42 0.77 5.35
N ILE A 150 -1.58 1.18 6.31
CA ILE A 150 -0.91 2.48 6.27
C ILE A 150 0.03 2.64 5.08
N VAL A 151 0.55 1.55 4.51
CA VAL A 151 1.42 1.55 3.34
C VAL A 151 0.68 1.28 2.04
N LEU A 152 -0.64 1.29 2.08
CA LEU A 152 -1.50 1.10 0.91
C LEU A 152 -2.32 2.36 0.64
N ASP A 153 -2.47 2.69 -0.65
CA ASP A 153 -3.48 3.61 -1.17
C ASP A 153 -4.53 2.79 -1.93
N PHE A 154 -5.78 3.19 -1.84
CA PHE A 154 -6.87 2.52 -2.54
C PHE A 154 -7.58 3.47 -3.50
N GLU A 155 -7.78 3.02 -4.74
CA GLU A 155 -8.58 3.70 -5.74
C GLU A 155 -9.76 2.81 -6.14
N PRO A 156 -11.01 3.21 -5.85
CA PRO A 156 -12.16 2.44 -6.30
C PRO A 156 -12.30 2.52 -7.81
N ASP A 157 -12.76 1.42 -8.44
CA ASP A 157 -13.06 1.40 -9.88
C ASP A 157 -14.21 2.36 -10.22
N ASP A 158 -15.20 2.45 -9.33
CA ASP A 158 -16.27 3.45 -9.41
C ASP A 158 -16.00 4.56 -8.40
N PRO A 159 -15.73 5.82 -8.86
CA PRO A 159 -15.46 6.94 -7.96
C PRO A 159 -16.63 7.27 -7.03
N ASN A 160 -17.84 6.81 -7.32
CA ASN A 160 -19.04 7.02 -6.50
C ASN A 160 -19.27 5.88 -5.49
N ALA A 161 -18.54 4.78 -5.60
CA ALA A 161 -18.59 3.68 -4.65
C ALA A 161 -17.71 3.99 -3.43
N ARG A 162 -18.33 4.31 -2.30
CA ARG A 162 -17.66 4.51 -1.01
C ARG A 162 -18.24 3.61 0.05
#